data_7212648699049ca1a637964efdcd5aa0
#
_entry.id   7212648699049ca1a637964efdcd5aa0
#
_cell.length_a   1.000
_cell.length_b   1.000
_cell.length_c   1.000
_cell.angle_alpha   90.00
_cell.angle_beta   90.00
_cell.angle_gamma   90.00
#
_symmetry.space_group_name_H-M   'P 1'
#
loop_
_entity.id
_entity.type
_entity.pdbx_description
1 polymer ?
#
loop_
_entity_poly.entity_id
_entity_poly.type
_entity_poly.pdbx_seq_one_letter_code
_entity_poly.pdbx_strand_id
1 'polypeptide(L)'
;MLRWLVPENGQPEKRLPDEQLRQKIRVIVETGNTLDRLQHIAVSRTAGIWRIKRSKIILGFLDGLGIKKLVTKVRVPPESIIRCLNRFAQKGLKYFDHPERKPSLREAHVEQILAFLEISPDPGSKQWRLLKIRYIGHDFTAGHISKIRKLIESHRHFTSSEITKKVCKQFGFRQANGNIKLAQTNQILRRMEMDNLITLPIPQKNTHKSTLPLANPSSFVKYSKRLILRPSDINRLQFIPVLNKEDSHLWRYLINNYHYIKESLIFGAQMRYLVFGGRDVQRTGHLFRNRRTQSRYKQRKLGIRKIQRGKHLLAALGFAAGSWRLGSRDRYIGWTDEQREANLKLVVNNARFLIMPWIYSPNLASRILGGIAKQLPLDWEARYNYQPVLLETFVQLDRFKGTCYQAANWIEVGKTEGYSLFSSYKRYAIAKAIYVYPLRKSFRRHLCSL
;
A
#
# COMPACT_ATOMS: atom_id res chain seq x y z
N MET A 1 -16.80 -19.05 18.67
CA MET A 1 -16.71 -18.47 17.31
C MET A 1 -18.06 -18.02 16.74
N LEU A 2 -18.98 -17.47 17.55
CA LEU A 2 -20.37 -17.11 17.17
C LEU A 2 -20.83 -15.81 17.87
N ARG A 3 -19.94 -14.80 17.97
CA ARG A 3 -20.23 -13.55 18.69
C ARG A 3 -20.63 -12.35 17.83
N TRP A 4 -20.97 -12.52 16.55
CA TRP A 4 -21.21 -11.43 15.60
C TRP A 4 -22.61 -11.43 14.96
N LEU A 5 -23.57 -12.14 15.56
CA LEU A 5 -24.96 -12.19 15.12
C LEU A 5 -25.93 -11.59 16.15
N VAL A 6 -25.50 -10.58 16.88
CA VAL A 6 -26.41 -9.86 17.78
C VAL A 6 -26.96 -8.65 17.04
N PRO A 7 -28.25 -8.58 16.71
CA PRO A 7 -28.94 -7.38 16.27
C PRO A 7 -28.92 -6.34 17.40
N GLU A 8 -29.04 -5.07 17.06
CA GLU A 8 -29.21 -3.98 18.04
C GLU A 8 -30.36 -4.23 19.06
N ASN A 9 -31.22 -5.21 18.84
CA ASN A 9 -32.37 -5.59 19.71
C ASN A 9 -32.28 -7.02 20.27
N GLY A 10 -31.11 -7.66 20.30
CA GLY A 10 -30.87 -8.88 21.10
C GLY A 10 -31.48 -10.19 20.62
N GLN A 11 -32.21 -10.26 19.50
CA GLN A 11 -32.75 -11.53 18.97
C GLN A 11 -32.07 -11.94 17.66
N PRO A 12 -31.73 -13.25 17.45
CA PRO A 12 -31.15 -13.71 16.19
C PRO A 12 -32.20 -13.62 15.06
N GLU A 13 -31.88 -12.85 14.02
CA GLU A 13 -32.71 -12.80 12.81
C GLU A 13 -32.85 -14.21 12.20
N LYS A 14 -34.08 -14.77 12.17
CA LYS A 14 -34.39 -16.03 11.48
C LYS A 14 -34.06 -15.88 10.00
N ARG A 15 -33.15 -16.70 9.51
CA ARG A 15 -32.78 -16.75 8.08
C ARG A 15 -33.95 -17.30 7.29
N LEU A 16 -34.53 -16.52 6.41
CA LEU A 16 -35.48 -17.02 5.41
C LEU A 16 -34.76 -17.93 4.39
N PRO A 17 -35.40 -18.99 3.90
CA PRO A 17 -34.91 -19.77 2.76
C PRO A 17 -34.59 -18.83 1.58
N ASP A 18 -33.53 -19.11 0.82
CA ASP A 18 -33.06 -18.23 -0.25
C ASP A 18 -34.16 -17.91 -1.29
N GLU A 19 -35.07 -18.86 -1.57
CA GLU A 19 -36.17 -18.66 -2.51
C GLU A 19 -37.27 -17.75 -1.97
N GLN A 20 -37.63 -17.89 -0.72
CA GLN A 20 -38.61 -17.01 -0.08
C GLN A 20 -38.06 -15.59 0.05
N LEU A 21 -36.77 -15.47 0.36
CA LEU A 21 -36.10 -14.19 0.41
C LEU A 21 -36.04 -13.51 -0.97
N ARG A 22 -35.79 -14.30 -2.03
CA ARG A 22 -35.77 -13.81 -3.42
C ARG A 22 -37.15 -13.33 -3.85
N GLN A 23 -38.20 -14.11 -3.55
CA GLN A 23 -39.57 -13.70 -3.86
C GLN A 23 -39.96 -12.39 -3.16
N LYS A 24 -39.62 -12.27 -1.88
CA LYS A 24 -39.89 -11.06 -1.12
C LYS A 24 -39.17 -9.84 -1.69
N ILE A 25 -37.90 -10.00 -2.08
CA ILE A 25 -37.11 -8.94 -2.73
C ILE A 25 -37.67 -8.59 -4.10
N ARG A 26 -38.15 -9.58 -4.88
CA ARG A 26 -38.76 -9.37 -6.20
C ARG A 26 -40.00 -8.50 -6.10
N VAL A 27 -40.90 -8.77 -5.17
CA VAL A 27 -42.11 -7.94 -4.92
C VAL A 27 -41.71 -6.48 -4.61
N ILE A 28 -40.69 -6.27 -3.78
CA ILE A 28 -40.23 -4.91 -3.43
C ILE A 28 -39.65 -4.19 -4.67
N VAL A 29 -38.95 -4.93 -5.52
CA VAL A 29 -38.28 -4.34 -6.69
C VAL A 29 -39.26 -4.04 -7.83
N GLU A 30 -40.30 -4.84 -7.96
CA GLU A 30 -41.39 -4.63 -8.93
C GLU A 30 -42.33 -3.46 -8.53
N THR A 31 -42.27 -3.04 -7.27
CA THR A 31 -43.07 -1.92 -6.77
C THR A 31 -42.42 -0.58 -7.11
N GLY A 32 -43.04 0.22 -7.97
CA GLY A 32 -42.57 1.53 -8.38
C GLY A 32 -41.26 1.51 -9.19
N ASN A 33 -40.45 2.55 -9.05
CA ASN A 33 -39.20 2.77 -9.81
C ASN A 33 -37.96 2.15 -9.11
N THR A 34 -38.14 1.06 -8.35
CA THR A 34 -37.06 0.49 -7.50
C THR A 34 -35.99 -0.19 -8.32
N LEU A 35 -36.38 -0.91 -9.37
CA LEU A 35 -35.44 -1.62 -10.26
C LEU A 35 -34.49 -0.65 -10.98
N ASP A 36 -35.06 0.38 -11.59
CA ASP A 36 -34.29 1.40 -12.33
C ASP A 36 -33.32 2.14 -11.40
N ARG A 37 -33.76 2.48 -10.20
CA ARG A 37 -32.89 3.12 -9.19
C ARG A 37 -31.73 2.19 -8.79
N LEU A 38 -31.96 0.90 -8.58
CA LEU A 38 -30.92 -0.07 -8.27
C LEU A 38 -29.94 -0.23 -9.43
N GLN A 39 -30.44 -0.32 -10.66
CA GLN A 39 -29.59 -0.41 -11.86
C GLN A 39 -28.76 0.85 -12.04
N HIS A 40 -29.36 2.01 -11.91
CA HIS A 40 -28.67 3.30 -11.97
C HIS A 40 -27.56 3.41 -10.89
N ILE A 41 -27.85 3.03 -9.64
CA ILE A 41 -26.84 3.01 -8.56
C ILE A 41 -25.74 2.00 -8.87
N ALA A 42 -26.05 0.82 -9.39
CA ALA A 42 -25.09 -0.26 -9.65
C ALA A 42 -24.02 0.12 -10.70
N VAL A 43 -24.37 0.99 -11.64
CA VAL A 43 -23.47 1.51 -12.69
C VAL A 43 -22.97 2.93 -12.41
N SER A 44 -23.49 3.59 -11.37
CA SER A 44 -23.14 4.95 -11.02
C SER A 44 -21.66 5.08 -10.73
N ARG A 45 -21.05 6.15 -11.24
CA ARG A 45 -19.66 6.54 -10.96
C ARG A 45 -19.55 7.45 -9.74
N THR A 46 -20.67 8.05 -9.31
CA THR A 46 -20.75 9.04 -8.22
C THR A 46 -21.29 8.47 -6.94
N ALA A 47 -22.09 7.40 -6.99
CA ALA A 47 -22.62 6.76 -5.78
C ALA A 47 -21.52 6.15 -4.90
N GLY A 48 -21.67 6.25 -3.59
CA GLY A 48 -20.74 5.64 -2.64
C GLY A 48 -20.55 4.14 -2.89
N ILE A 49 -19.32 3.65 -2.77
CA ILE A 49 -18.92 2.28 -3.11
C ILE A 49 -19.81 1.20 -2.46
N TRP A 50 -20.32 1.47 -1.25
CA TRP A 50 -21.23 0.56 -0.55
C TRP A 50 -22.64 0.55 -1.16
N ARG A 51 -23.13 1.67 -1.64
CA ARG A 51 -24.40 1.76 -2.39
C ARG A 51 -24.30 0.93 -3.67
N ILE A 52 -23.21 1.12 -4.43
CA ILE A 52 -22.92 0.33 -5.63
C ILE A 52 -22.86 -1.17 -5.33
N LYS A 53 -22.11 -1.56 -4.30
CA LYS A 53 -22.00 -2.98 -3.91
C LYS A 53 -23.33 -3.58 -3.47
N ARG A 54 -24.11 -2.86 -2.67
CA ARG A 54 -25.44 -3.29 -2.22
C ARG A 54 -26.39 -3.47 -3.41
N SER A 55 -26.44 -2.51 -4.34
CA SER A 55 -27.24 -2.63 -5.57
C SER A 55 -26.83 -3.85 -6.39
N LYS A 56 -25.52 -4.07 -6.60
CA LYS A 56 -25.02 -5.26 -7.30
C LYS A 56 -25.32 -6.58 -6.61
N ILE A 57 -25.37 -6.60 -5.27
CA ILE A 57 -25.78 -7.78 -4.49
C ILE A 57 -27.24 -8.09 -4.73
N ILE A 58 -28.12 -7.07 -4.63
CA ILE A 58 -29.56 -7.24 -4.78
C ILE A 58 -29.91 -7.65 -6.21
N LEU A 59 -29.40 -6.96 -7.22
CA LEU A 59 -29.62 -7.29 -8.63
C LEU A 59 -29.10 -8.67 -8.97
N GLY A 60 -27.87 -9.00 -8.58
CA GLY A 60 -27.30 -10.32 -8.86
C GLY A 60 -28.04 -11.47 -8.12
N PHE A 61 -28.63 -11.19 -6.95
CA PHE A 61 -29.48 -12.18 -6.26
C PHE A 61 -30.80 -12.39 -6.99
N LEU A 62 -31.41 -11.32 -7.52
CA LEU A 62 -32.60 -11.39 -8.38
C LEU A 62 -32.33 -12.14 -9.69
N ASP A 63 -31.13 -11.99 -10.27
CA ASP A 63 -30.64 -12.73 -11.45
C ASP A 63 -30.34 -14.21 -11.17
N GLY A 64 -30.71 -14.73 -10.00
CA GLY A 64 -30.53 -16.15 -9.65
C GLY A 64 -29.12 -16.51 -9.14
N LEU A 65 -28.22 -15.53 -8.95
CA LEU A 65 -26.90 -15.84 -8.41
C LEU A 65 -26.98 -16.26 -6.93
N GLY A 66 -26.42 -17.42 -6.63
CA GLY A 66 -26.26 -17.87 -5.24
C GLY A 66 -25.20 -17.07 -4.48
N ILE A 67 -25.27 -17.11 -3.15
CA ILE A 67 -24.37 -16.34 -2.24
C ILE A 67 -22.89 -16.56 -2.58
N LYS A 68 -22.46 -17.80 -2.87
CA LYS A 68 -21.06 -18.12 -3.24
C LYS A 68 -20.61 -17.36 -4.50
N LYS A 69 -21.43 -17.27 -5.53
CA LYS A 69 -21.14 -16.52 -6.76
C LYS A 69 -21.13 -15.00 -6.51
N LEU A 70 -22.01 -14.50 -5.65
CA LEU A 70 -22.05 -13.08 -5.25
C LEU A 70 -20.80 -12.67 -4.46
N VAL A 71 -20.30 -13.53 -3.56
CA VAL A 71 -19.03 -13.30 -2.85
C VAL A 71 -17.89 -13.04 -3.83
N THR A 72 -17.77 -13.88 -4.85
CA THR A 72 -16.72 -13.75 -5.88
C THR A 72 -16.92 -12.48 -6.75
N LYS A 73 -18.18 -12.22 -7.18
CA LYS A 73 -18.51 -11.10 -8.08
C LYS A 73 -18.37 -9.74 -7.42
N VAL A 74 -18.82 -9.61 -6.16
CA VAL A 74 -18.86 -8.31 -5.45
C VAL A 74 -17.69 -8.15 -4.47
N ARG A 75 -16.97 -9.22 -4.17
CA ARG A 75 -15.85 -9.27 -3.21
C ARG A 75 -16.26 -8.75 -1.83
N VAL A 76 -17.29 -9.38 -1.27
CA VAL A 76 -17.85 -9.06 0.05
C VAL A 76 -18.08 -10.38 0.79
N PRO A 77 -17.81 -10.45 2.12
CA PRO A 77 -18.03 -11.67 2.90
C PRO A 77 -19.48 -12.17 2.85
N PRO A 78 -19.72 -13.50 2.94
CA PRO A 78 -21.06 -14.07 2.86
C PRO A 78 -22.06 -13.46 3.85
N GLU A 79 -21.63 -13.23 5.08
CA GLU A 79 -22.45 -12.66 6.15
C GLU A 79 -22.93 -11.24 5.81
N SER A 80 -22.09 -10.48 5.13
CA SER A 80 -22.42 -9.11 4.69
C SER A 80 -23.43 -9.13 3.53
N ILE A 81 -23.38 -10.14 2.67
CA ILE A 81 -24.35 -10.34 1.59
C ILE A 81 -25.71 -10.72 2.19
N ILE A 82 -25.75 -11.70 3.08
CA ILE A 82 -26.97 -12.14 3.77
C ILE A 82 -27.62 -10.97 4.51
N ARG A 83 -26.83 -10.20 5.27
CA ARG A 83 -27.32 -9.03 5.97
C ARG A 83 -27.86 -7.95 5.03
N CYS A 84 -27.20 -7.75 3.89
CA CYS A 84 -27.66 -6.81 2.87
C CYS A 84 -29.03 -7.21 2.32
N LEU A 85 -29.19 -8.47 1.95
CA LEU A 85 -30.44 -9.00 1.40
C LEU A 85 -31.60 -8.94 2.43
N ASN A 86 -31.36 -9.38 3.67
CA ASN A 86 -32.36 -9.33 4.73
C ASN A 86 -32.80 -7.90 5.04
N ARG A 87 -31.87 -6.97 5.17
CA ARG A 87 -32.20 -5.56 5.44
C ARG A 87 -32.93 -4.89 4.28
N PHE A 88 -32.58 -5.26 3.04
CA PHE A 88 -33.33 -4.77 1.89
C PHE A 88 -34.75 -5.35 1.83
N ALA A 89 -34.92 -6.64 2.14
CA ALA A 89 -36.23 -7.29 2.23
C ALA A 89 -37.14 -6.71 3.34
N GLN A 90 -36.54 -6.06 4.35
CA GLN A 90 -37.30 -5.40 5.43
C GLN A 90 -37.61 -3.93 5.13
N LYS A 91 -36.65 -3.19 4.54
CA LYS A 91 -36.69 -1.73 4.45
C LYS A 91 -36.84 -1.19 3.01
N GLY A 92 -36.76 -2.05 2.00
CA GLY A 92 -36.78 -1.66 0.59
C GLY A 92 -35.71 -0.63 0.28
N LEU A 93 -36.05 0.36 -0.55
CA LEU A 93 -35.15 1.46 -0.91
C LEU A 93 -34.72 2.31 0.29
N LYS A 94 -35.52 2.40 1.35
CA LYS A 94 -35.15 3.08 2.60
C LYS A 94 -33.86 2.50 3.23
N TYR A 95 -33.46 1.29 2.85
CA TYR A 95 -32.17 0.72 3.26
C TYR A 95 -30.97 1.47 2.67
N PHE A 96 -31.15 2.15 1.54
CA PHE A 96 -30.15 3.02 0.94
C PHE A 96 -30.18 4.43 1.51
N ASP A 97 -31.34 4.84 2.05
CA ASP A 97 -31.52 6.09 2.74
C ASP A 97 -31.16 5.87 4.22
N HIS A 98 -29.86 5.70 4.50
CA HIS A 98 -29.43 5.75 5.90
C HIS A 98 -29.86 7.10 6.48
N PRO A 99 -30.39 7.14 7.74
CA PRO A 99 -30.53 8.40 8.44
C PRO A 99 -29.18 9.09 8.34
N GLU A 100 -29.19 10.31 7.87
CA GLU A 100 -28.03 11.13 7.55
C GLU A 100 -27.00 11.03 8.67
N ARG A 101 -26.01 10.16 8.49
CA ARG A 101 -24.77 10.33 9.22
C ARG A 101 -24.32 11.74 8.87
N LYS A 102 -24.34 12.65 9.87
CA LYS A 102 -23.79 14.00 9.67
C LYS A 102 -22.52 13.86 8.85
N PRO A 103 -22.43 14.53 7.70
CA PRO A 103 -21.26 14.41 6.85
C PRO A 103 -20.04 14.66 7.73
N SER A 104 -19.01 13.87 7.58
CA SER A 104 -17.75 14.16 8.28
C SER A 104 -17.33 15.57 7.90
N LEU A 105 -16.61 16.27 8.77
CA LEU A 105 -16.04 17.61 8.45
C LEU A 105 -15.39 17.65 7.07
N ARG A 106 -14.82 16.52 6.63
CA ARG A 106 -14.22 16.38 5.33
C ARG A 106 -15.26 16.30 4.20
N GLU A 107 -16.34 15.54 4.36
CA GLU A 107 -17.40 15.39 3.36
C GLU A 107 -18.10 16.74 3.15
N ALA A 108 -18.44 17.43 4.22
CA ALA A 108 -19.00 18.79 4.16
C ALA A 108 -18.06 19.77 3.43
N HIS A 109 -16.76 19.66 3.68
CA HIS A 109 -15.77 20.51 3.01
C HIS A 109 -15.61 20.18 1.51
N VAL A 110 -15.70 18.91 1.13
CA VAL A 110 -15.72 18.48 -0.28
C VAL A 110 -16.96 19.02 -1.00
N GLU A 111 -18.13 18.95 -0.37
CA GLU A 111 -19.39 19.50 -0.91
C GLU A 111 -19.29 21.01 -1.10
N GLN A 112 -18.70 21.76 -0.16
CA GLN A 112 -18.45 23.19 -0.34
C GLN A 112 -17.54 23.49 -1.54
N ILE A 113 -16.48 22.69 -1.74
CA ILE A 113 -15.58 22.85 -2.89
C ILE A 113 -16.32 22.54 -4.19
N LEU A 114 -17.15 21.50 -4.23
CA LEU A 114 -17.95 21.12 -5.40
C LEU A 114 -18.92 22.23 -5.77
N ALA A 115 -19.71 22.71 -4.81
CA ALA A 115 -20.66 23.81 -5.00
C ALA A 115 -19.94 25.08 -5.51
N PHE A 116 -18.77 25.38 -4.96
CA PHE A 116 -17.98 26.53 -5.39
C PHE A 116 -17.45 26.40 -6.83
N LEU A 117 -17.03 25.18 -7.23
CA LEU A 117 -16.55 24.89 -8.59
C LEU A 117 -17.67 24.97 -9.64
N GLU A 118 -18.93 24.80 -9.24
CA GLU A 118 -20.10 24.90 -10.12
C GLU A 118 -20.57 26.35 -10.31
N ILE A 119 -20.48 27.17 -9.26
CA ILE A 119 -21.08 28.52 -9.25
C ILE A 119 -20.10 29.59 -9.70
N SER A 120 -18.80 29.43 -9.53
CA SER A 120 -17.81 30.51 -9.77
C SER A 120 -16.94 30.22 -10.97
N PRO A 121 -17.13 30.94 -12.09
CA PRO A 121 -16.32 30.78 -13.31
C PRO A 121 -14.94 31.44 -13.22
N ASP A 122 -14.68 32.35 -12.28
CA ASP A 122 -13.40 33.09 -12.22
C ASP A 122 -12.37 32.44 -11.26
N PRO A 123 -11.28 31.86 -11.78
CA PRO A 123 -10.23 31.23 -10.99
C PRO A 123 -9.36 32.20 -10.18
N GLY A 124 -9.53 33.51 -10.36
CA GLY A 124 -8.66 34.54 -9.79
C GLY A 124 -9.08 35.06 -8.41
N SER A 125 -10.30 34.80 -7.95
CA SER A 125 -10.84 35.35 -6.72
C SER A 125 -10.10 34.86 -5.45
N LYS A 126 -10.06 35.70 -4.39
CA LYS A 126 -9.50 35.33 -3.09
C LYS A 126 -10.09 34.04 -2.55
N GLN A 127 -11.37 33.77 -2.78
CA GLN A 127 -12.10 32.58 -2.31
C GLN A 127 -11.54 31.27 -2.89
N TRP A 128 -11.05 31.27 -4.14
CA TRP A 128 -10.41 30.11 -4.76
C TRP A 128 -9.14 29.66 -4.02
N ARG A 129 -8.49 30.54 -3.29
CA ARG A 129 -7.30 30.25 -2.50
C ARG A 129 -7.62 29.79 -1.08
N LEU A 130 -8.78 30.14 -0.54
CA LEU A 130 -9.20 29.84 0.83
C LEU A 130 -9.74 28.43 0.99
N LEU A 131 -10.48 27.91 -0.03
CA LEU A 131 -11.01 26.55 0.00
C LEU A 131 -9.90 25.56 -0.36
N LYS A 132 -9.38 24.87 0.63
CA LYS A 132 -8.27 23.92 0.50
C LYS A 132 -8.67 22.55 0.98
N ILE A 133 -8.33 21.50 0.24
CA ILE A 133 -8.46 20.11 0.66
C ILE A 133 -7.11 19.42 0.62
N ARG A 134 -6.83 18.57 1.62
CA ARG A 134 -5.54 17.92 1.75
C ARG A 134 -5.56 16.48 1.29
N TYR A 135 -4.64 16.13 0.38
CA TYR A 135 -4.41 14.78 -0.12
C TYR A 135 -2.93 14.41 0.04
N ILE A 136 -2.65 13.37 0.82
CA ILE A 136 -1.30 12.78 0.97
C ILE A 136 -0.24 13.86 1.24
N GLY A 137 -0.50 14.76 2.20
CA GLY A 137 0.43 15.81 2.60
C GLY A 137 0.51 17.03 1.67
N HIS A 138 -0.34 17.11 0.64
CA HIS A 138 -0.39 18.24 -0.29
C HIS A 138 -1.76 18.93 -0.20
N ASP A 139 -1.75 20.26 -0.10
CA ASP A 139 -2.96 21.08 -0.08
C ASP A 139 -3.33 21.47 -1.51
N PHE A 140 -4.60 21.21 -1.86
CA PHE A 140 -5.17 21.56 -3.15
C PHE A 140 -6.27 22.60 -2.94
N THR A 141 -6.13 23.74 -3.56
CA THR A 141 -7.17 24.75 -3.60
C THR A 141 -8.21 24.41 -4.69
N ALA A 142 -9.39 25.03 -4.66
CA ALA A 142 -10.38 24.93 -5.74
C ALA A 142 -9.75 25.28 -7.10
N GLY A 143 -8.87 26.30 -7.16
CA GLY A 143 -8.12 26.63 -8.36
C GLY A 143 -7.18 25.53 -8.86
N HIS A 144 -6.56 24.78 -7.98
CA HIS A 144 -5.75 23.61 -8.37
C HIS A 144 -6.63 22.51 -8.96
N ILE A 145 -7.80 22.27 -8.40
CA ILE A 145 -8.75 21.25 -8.87
C ILE A 145 -9.31 21.65 -10.25
N SER A 146 -9.67 22.92 -10.43
CA SER A 146 -10.12 23.45 -11.74
C SER A 146 -9.04 23.28 -12.82
N LYS A 147 -7.77 23.59 -12.50
CA LYS A 147 -6.65 23.36 -13.44
C LYS A 147 -6.49 21.89 -13.80
N ILE A 148 -6.67 20.96 -12.83
CA ILE A 148 -6.62 19.52 -13.09
C ILE A 148 -7.81 19.08 -13.97
N ARG A 149 -9.03 19.58 -13.72
CA ARG A 149 -10.22 19.34 -14.57
C ARG A 149 -9.95 19.77 -16.01
N LYS A 150 -9.51 21.02 -16.23
CA LYS A 150 -9.18 21.56 -17.57
C LYS A 150 -8.11 20.72 -18.26
N LEU A 151 -7.08 20.27 -17.52
CA LEU A 151 -6.03 19.40 -18.06
C LEU A 151 -6.59 18.04 -18.51
N ILE A 152 -7.51 17.44 -17.77
CA ILE A 152 -8.17 16.19 -18.15
C ILE A 152 -9.05 16.40 -19.38
N GLU A 153 -9.82 17.46 -19.42
CA GLU A 153 -10.71 17.81 -20.53
C GLU A 153 -9.96 18.06 -21.83
N SER A 154 -8.86 18.81 -21.77
CA SER A 154 -8.03 19.13 -22.95
C SER A 154 -7.24 17.92 -23.48
N HIS A 155 -7.14 16.83 -22.68
CA HIS A 155 -6.40 15.63 -23.04
C HIS A 155 -7.24 14.36 -22.88
N ARG A 156 -8.46 14.34 -23.41
CA ARG A 156 -9.41 13.21 -23.27
C ARG A 156 -8.88 11.89 -23.84
N HIS A 157 -7.94 11.93 -24.76
CA HIS A 157 -7.29 10.76 -25.35
C HIS A 157 -6.14 10.19 -24.49
N PHE A 158 -5.72 10.91 -23.43
CA PHE A 158 -4.64 10.45 -22.57
C PHE A 158 -5.10 9.35 -21.62
N THR A 159 -4.17 8.44 -21.32
CA THR A 159 -4.34 7.48 -20.23
C THR A 159 -4.23 8.16 -18.87
N SER A 160 -4.81 7.55 -17.84
CA SER A 160 -4.66 8.03 -16.46
C SER A 160 -3.19 8.21 -16.05
N SER A 161 -2.26 7.40 -16.58
CA SER A 161 -0.81 7.53 -16.34
C SER A 161 -0.22 8.78 -16.99
N GLU A 162 -0.65 9.13 -18.18
CA GLU A 162 -0.19 10.33 -18.89
C GLU A 162 -0.72 11.61 -18.24
N ILE A 163 -1.98 11.61 -17.82
CA ILE A 163 -2.56 12.67 -16.98
C ILE A 163 -1.73 12.84 -15.71
N THR A 164 -1.42 11.76 -15.02
CA THR A 164 -0.58 11.80 -13.81
C THR A 164 0.78 12.43 -14.06
N LYS A 165 1.43 12.11 -15.19
CA LYS A 165 2.73 12.71 -15.59
C LYS A 165 2.61 14.20 -15.82
N LYS A 166 1.54 14.64 -16.51
CA LYS A 166 1.28 16.06 -16.77
C LYS A 166 1.03 16.83 -15.47
N VAL A 167 0.18 16.30 -14.58
CA VAL A 167 -0.06 16.87 -13.23
C VAL A 167 1.23 16.99 -12.44
N CYS A 168 2.07 15.93 -12.40
CA CYS A 168 3.37 16.00 -11.74
C CYS A 168 4.24 17.15 -12.25
N LYS A 169 4.29 17.35 -13.57
CA LYS A 169 5.09 18.42 -14.17
C LYS A 169 4.51 19.79 -13.83
N GLN A 170 3.20 19.97 -13.96
CA GLN A 170 2.52 21.25 -13.76
C GLN A 170 2.56 21.73 -12.32
N PHE A 171 2.44 20.80 -11.35
CA PHE A 171 2.45 21.14 -9.91
C PHE A 171 3.81 20.91 -9.24
N GLY A 172 4.86 20.60 -10.02
CA GLY A 172 6.20 20.44 -9.49
C GLY A 172 6.37 19.26 -8.52
N PHE A 173 5.56 18.20 -8.62
CA PHE A 173 5.65 17.03 -7.74
C PHE A 173 6.88 16.20 -8.06
N ARG A 174 8.02 16.57 -7.48
CA ARG A 174 9.32 15.93 -7.67
C ARG A 174 9.88 15.38 -6.36
N GLN A 175 10.65 14.32 -6.49
CA GLN A 175 11.49 13.79 -5.41
C GLN A 175 12.75 14.68 -5.28
N ALA A 176 13.50 14.55 -4.17
CA ALA A 176 14.73 15.28 -3.96
C ALA A 176 15.80 15.04 -5.06
N ASN A 177 15.76 13.88 -5.73
CA ASN A 177 16.61 13.55 -6.86
C ASN A 177 16.11 14.06 -8.23
N GLY A 178 15.10 14.94 -8.25
CA GLY A 178 14.50 15.51 -9.45
C GLY A 178 13.48 14.64 -10.20
N ASN A 179 13.34 13.35 -9.86
CA ASN A 179 12.37 12.47 -10.48
C ASN A 179 10.93 12.83 -10.09
N ILE A 180 9.98 12.63 -11.01
CA ILE A 180 8.56 12.92 -10.74
C ILE A 180 7.94 11.89 -9.78
N LYS A 181 7.04 12.36 -8.90
CA LYS A 181 6.34 11.54 -7.88
C LYS A 181 5.11 10.82 -8.45
N LEU A 182 5.26 10.02 -9.51
CA LEU A 182 4.12 9.40 -10.23
C LEU A 182 3.18 8.61 -9.33
N ALA A 183 3.70 7.72 -8.48
CA ALA A 183 2.88 6.83 -7.66
C ALA A 183 2.03 7.61 -6.64
N GLN A 184 2.63 8.61 -5.99
CA GLN A 184 1.94 9.47 -5.02
C GLN A 184 0.88 10.33 -5.70
N THR A 185 1.20 10.95 -6.84
CA THR A 185 0.27 11.78 -7.60
C THR A 185 -0.89 10.97 -8.14
N ASN A 186 -0.66 9.74 -8.63
CA ASN A 186 -1.74 8.85 -9.04
C ASN A 186 -2.70 8.53 -7.88
N GLN A 187 -2.17 8.31 -6.66
CA GLN A 187 -3.03 8.13 -5.49
C GLN A 187 -3.82 9.37 -5.13
N ILE A 188 -3.22 10.56 -5.23
CA ILE A 188 -3.92 11.83 -5.03
C ILE A 188 -5.09 11.95 -6.00
N LEU A 189 -4.84 11.77 -7.29
CA LEU A 189 -5.87 11.88 -8.33
C LEU A 189 -7.00 10.86 -8.13
N ARG A 190 -6.68 9.61 -7.78
CA ARG A 190 -7.70 8.60 -7.46
C ARG A 190 -8.54 8.97 -6.25
N ARG A 191 -7.96 9.60 -5.22
CA ARG A 191 -8.73 10.07 -4.07
C ARG A 191 -9.62 11.25 -4.42
N MET A 192 -9.15 12.17 -5.26
CA MET A 192 -9.96 13.26 -5.81
C MET A 192 -11.13 12.73 -6.64
N GLU A 193 -10.92 11.67 -7.42
CA GLU A 193 -11.99 10.98 -8.17
C GLU A 193 -12.99 10.31 -7.21
N MET A 194 -12.52 9.69 -6.13
CA MET A 194 -13.41 9.12 -5.08
C MET A 194 -14.26 10.18 -4.38
N ASP A 195 -13.71 11.39 -4.22
CA ASP A 195 -14.40 12.55 -3.66
C ASP A 195 -15.20 13.33 -4.74
N ASN A 196 -15.33 12.79 -5.96
CA ASN A 196 -16.06 13.39 -7.12
C ASN A 196 -15.51 14.76 -7.58
N LEU A 197 -14.31 15.12 -7.16
CA LEU A 197 -13.68 16.40 -7.55
C LEU A 197 -13.18 16.39 -8.99
N ILE A 198 -12.83 15.24 -9.54
CA ILE A 198 -12.35 15.03 -10.91
C ILE A 198 -12.88 13.71 -11.49
N THR A 199 -12.86 13.57 -12.81
CA THR A 199 -13.15 12.29 -13.49
C THR A 199 -11.92 11.88 -14.31
N LEU A 200 -11.27 10.78 -13.92
CA LEU A 200 -10.09 10.27 -14.64
C LEU A 200 -10.51 9.46 -15.88
N PRO A 201 -9.66 9.43 -16.92
CA PRO A 201 -9.87 8.56 -18.07
C PRO A 201 -10.02 7.10 -17.62
N ILE A 202 -10.88 6.35 -18.33
CA ILE A 202 -11.10 4.93 -18.04
C ILE A 202 -9.76 4.19 -18.18
N PRO A 203 -9.35 3.39 -17.17
CA PRO A 203 -8.15 2.60 -17.29
C PRO A 203 -8.27 1.68 -18.51
N GLN A 204 -7.39 1.83 -19.48
CA GLN A 204 -7.27 0.83 -20.54
C GLN A 204 -6.98 -0.50 -19.85
N LYS A 205 -7.77 -1.54 -20.17
CA LYS A 205 -7.51 -2.89 -19.67
C LYS A 205 -6.11 -3.27 -20.12
N ASN A 206 -5.14 -3.23 -19.22
CA ASN A 206 -3.85 -3.86 -19.47
C ASN A 206 -4.12 -5.37 -19.55
N THR A 207 -4.30 -5.88 -20.75
CA THR A 207 -4.46 -7.30 -21.08
C THR A 207 -3.22 -8.11 -20.69
N HIS A 208 -2.16 -7.46 -20.27
CA HIS A 208 -0.86 -8.07 -19.91
C HIS A 208 -0.53 -8.08 -18.42
N LYS A 209 -1.49 -8.06 -17.51
CA LYS A 209 -1.20 -8.60 -16.19
C LYS A 209 -1.18 -10.11 -16.32
N SER A 210 -0.03 -10.65 -16.70
CA SER A 210 0.27 -12.05 -16.50
C SER A 210 -0.05 -12.40 -15.05
N THR A 211 -1.15 -13.11 -14.83
CA THR A 211 -1.50 -13.73 -13.55
C THR A 211 -0.70 -15.01 -13.34
N LEU A 212 0.19 -15.33 -14.28
CA LEU A 212 1.08 -16.48 -14.19
C LEU A 212 2.02 -16.31 -13.00
N PRO A 213 2.27 -17.37 -12.24
CA PRO A 213 3.29 -17.38 -11.19
C PRO A 213 4.63 -16.92 -11.78
N LEU A 214 5.37 -16.12 -11.02
CA LEU A 214 6.72 -15.75 -11.44
C LEU A 214 7.54 -17.03 -11.67
N ALA A 215 7.99 -17.22 -12.91
CA ALA A 215 8.85 -18.34 -13.25
C ALA A 215 10.13 -18.31 -12.39
N ASN A 216 10.69 -19.49 -12.12
CA ASN A 216 11.97 -19.59 -11.45
C ASN A 216 13.04 -18.86 -12.28
N PRO A 217 13.75 -17.86 -11.74
CA PRO A 217 14.81 -17.20 -12.48
C PRO A 217 15.90 -18.21 -12.84
N SER A 218 16.35 -18.20 -14.09
CA SER A 218 17.43 -19.11 -14.59
C SER A 218 18.73 -18.99 -13.78
N SER A 219 18.92 -17.87 -13.10
CA SER A 219 20.06 -17.60 -12.22
C SER A 219 19.90 -18.10 -10.80
N PHE A 220 18.73 -18.70 -10.47
CA PHE A 220 18.42 -19.13 -9.10
C PHE A 220 18.37 -20.65 -9.00
N VAL A 221 19.22 -21.21 -8.16
CA VAL A 221 19.21 -22.62 -7.79
C VAL A 221 18.82 -22.72 -6.32
N LYS A 222 17.70 -23.39 -6.05
CA LYS A 222 17.28 -23.71 -4.68
C LYS A 222 18.14 -24.84 -4.15
N TYR A 223 18.71 -24.65 -2.98
CA TYR A 223 19.39 -25.77 -2.31
C TYR A 223 18.36 -26.83 -1.89
N SER A 224 18.61 -28.09 -2.27
CA SER A 224 17.78 -29.24 -1.88
C SER A 224 17.96 -29.60 -0.41
N LYS A 225 19.12 -29.32 0.17
CA LYS A 225 19.47 -29.60 1.57
C LYS A 225 19.67 -28.28 2.34
N ARG A 226 19.45 -28.35 3.66
CA ARG A 226 19.73 -27.25 4.58
C ARG A 226 21.23 -26.97 4.61
N LEU A 227 21.59 -25.71 4.40
CA LEU A 227 22.99 -25.26 4.44
C LEU A 227 23.27 -24.65 5.82
N ILE A 228 24.10 -25.35 6.57
CA ILE A 228 24.55 -24.90 7.91
C ILE A 228 25.86 -24.14 7.72
N LEU A 229 25.86 -22.86 8.07
CA LEU A 229 27.01 -21.98 7.96
C LEU A 229 27.43 -21.51 9.35
N ARG A 230 28.69 -21.70 9.72
CA ARG A 230 29.25 -21.10 10.95
C ARG A 230 29.37 -19.58 10.76
N PRO A 231 29.25 -18.78 11.82
CA PRO A 231 29.48 -17.32 11.73
C PRO A 231 30.82 -16.96 11.08
N SER A 232 31.87 -17.80 11.32
CA SER A 232 33.19 -17.68 10.70
C SER A 232 33.19 -17.95 9.19
N ASP A 233 32.23 -18.71 8.66
CA ASP A 233 32.12 -19.01 7.23
C ASP A 233 31.49 -17.85 6.47
N ILE A 234 30.85 -16.93 7.21
CA ILE A 234 30.23 -15.71 6.67
C ILE A 234 31.06 -14.50 7.11
N ASN A 235 32.32 -14.43 6.67
CA ASN A 235 33.24 -13.38 7.12
C ASN A 235 32.79 -11.98 6.69
N ARG A 236 32.21 -11.84 5.50
CA ARG A 236 31.77 -10.55 4.94
C ARG A 236 30.39 -10.67 4.30
N LEU A 237 29.43 -9.92 4.85
CA LEU A 237 28.13 -9.73 4.25
C LEU A 237 28.22 -8.70 3.11
N GLN A 238 27.62 -9.01 1.98
CA GLN A 238 27.52 -8.12 0.83
C GLN A 238 26.05 -7.76 0.61
N PHE A 239 25.74 -6.48 0.69
CA PHE A 239 24.40 -5.94 0.46
C PHE A 239 24.35 -5.37 -0.95
N ILE A 240 23.70 -6.08 -1.87
CA ILE A 240 23.64 -5.71 -3.28
C ILE A 240 22.29 -5.05 -3.56
N PRO A 241 22.24 -3.75 -3.86
CA PRO A 241 21.00 -3.08 -4.19
C PRO A 241 20.45 -3.61 -5.52
N VAL A 242 19.14 -3.86 -5.56
CA VAL A 242 18.40 -4.37 -6.72
C VAL A 242 18.17 -3.22 -7.70
N LEU A 243 18.99 -3.12 -8.74
CA LEU A 243 18.97 -2.02 -9.69
C LEU A 243 18.60 -2.44 -11.13
N ASN A 244 18.72 -3.71 -11.45
CA ASN A 244 18.43 -4.24 -12.78
C ASN A 244 17.19 -5.14 -12.78
N LYS A 245 16.73 -5.53 -13.97
CA LYS A 245 15.53 -6.36 -14.15
C LYS A 245 15.72 -7.79 -13.64
N GLU A 246 16.89 -8.38 -13.80
CA GLU A 246 17.20 -9.76 -13.38
C GLU A 246 17.17 -9.85 -11.84
N ASP A 247 17.88 -8.96 -11.13
CA ASP A 247 17.84 -8.91 -9.67
C ASP A 247 16.45 -8.56 -9.15
N SER A 248 15.69 -7.73 -9.87
CA SER A 248 14.31 -7.42 -9.54
C SER A 248 13.41 -8.64 -9.66
N HIS A 249 13.57 -9.43 -10.71
CA HIS A 249 12.85 -10.68 -10.91
C HIS A 249 13.20 -11.69 -9.81
N LEU A 250 14.48 -11.90 -9.54
CA LEU A 250 14.95 -12.78 -8.46
C LEU A 250 14.38 -12.34 -7.11
N TRP A 251 14.49 -11.06 -6.75
CA TRP A 251 13.98 -10.55 -5.48
C TRP A 251 12.46 -10.79 -5.34
N ARG A 252 11.69 -10.48 -6.39
CA ARG A 252 10.23 -10.71 -6.42
C ARG A 252 9.90 -12.19 -6.29
N TYR A 253 10.60 -13.06 -7.02
CA TYR A 253 10.43 -14.50 -6.92
C TYR A 253 10.65 -14.99 -5.48
N LEU A 254 11.74 -14.58 -4.83
CA LEU A 254 12.04 -14.95 -3.45
C LEU A 254 10.97 -14.49 -2.47
N ILE A 255 10.55 -13.23 -2.55
CA ILE A 255 9.53 -12.69 -1.66
C ILE A 255 8.17 -13.38 -1.87
N ASN A 256 7.77 -13.63 -3.12
CA ASN A 256 6.49 -14.28 -3.40
C ASN A 256 6.42 -15.73 -2.94
N ASN A 257 7.55 -16.45 -3.02
CA ASN A 257 7.55 -17.88 -2.69
C ASN A 257 7.89 -18.15 -1.22
N TYR A 258 8.68 -17.29 -0.56
CA TYR A 258 9.23 -17.61 0.76
C TYR A 258 8.89 -16.58 1.86
N HIS A 259 8.39 -15.39 1.52
CA HIS A 259 7.98 -14.40 2.52
C HIS A 259 6.48 -14.46 2.78
N TYR A 260 6.04 -14.47 4.04
CA TYR A 260 4.63 -14.64 4.44
C TYR A 260 3.67 -13.53 3.95
N ILE A 261 4.15 -12.29 3.78
CA ILE A 261 3.33 -11.17 3.25
C ILE A 261 3.28 -11.21 1.71
N LYS A 262 4.19 -11.93 1.06
CA LYS A 262 4.40 -11.92 -0.40
C LYS A 262 4.70 -10.51 -0.93
N GLU A 263 4.70 -10.36 -2.27
CA GLU A 263 4.86 -9.06 -2.90
C GLU A 263 3.53 -8.29 -2.81
N SER A 264 3.56 -7.14 -2.16
CA SER A 264 2.50 -6.13 -2.21
C SER A 264 3.10 -4.82 -2.69
N LEU A 265 2.25 -3.93 -3.20
CA LEU A 265 2.69 -2.60 -3.61
C LEU A 265 3.36 -1.89 -2.43
N ILE A 266 4.62 -1.57 -2.61
CA ILE A 266 5.40 -0.73 -1.71
C ILE A 266 5.33 0.69 -2.25
N PHE A 267 4.85 1.63 -1.46
CA PHE A 267 4.65 3.02 -1.87
C PHE A 267 5.81 3.91 -1.47
N GLY A 268 6.02 4.97 -2.25
CA GLY A 268 7.03 5.97 -1.98
C GLY A 268 8.46 5.57 -2.37
N ALA A 269 9.44 6.21 -1.74
CA ALA A 269 10.84 5.87 -1.91
C ALA A 269 11.10 4.46 -1.39
N GLN A 270 11.85 3.66 -2.16
CA GLN A 270 12.10 2.26 -1.81
C GLN A 270 13.46 1.76 -2.28
N MET A 271 14.06 0.88 -1.50
CA MET A 271 15.25 0.14 -1.86
C MET A 271 15.10 -1.34 -1.52
N ARG A 272 15.60 -2.18 -2.39
CA ARG A 272 15.59 -3.63 -2.24
C ARG A 272 17.01 -4.14 -2.32
N TYR A 273 17.31 -5.17 -1.53
CA TYR A 273 18.66 -5.76 -1.49
C TYR A 273 18.58 -7.27 -1.59
N LEU A 274 19.58 -7.84 -2.23
CA LEU A 274 19.97 -9.23 -2.11
C LEU A 274 21.23 -9.28 -1.25
N VAL A 275 21.24 -10.15 -0.25
CA VAL A 275 22.36 -10.29 0.69
C VAL A 275 23.11 -11.57 0.40
N PHE A 276 24.40 -11.43 0.17
CA PHE A 276 25.30 -12.54 -0.10
C PHE A 276 26.38 -12.64 0.98
N GLY A 277 26.91 -13.85 1.16
CA GLY A 277 28.02 -14.12 2.06
C GLY A 277 28.62 -15.50 1.83
N GLY A 278 29.75 -15.78 2.43
CA GLY A 278 30.46 -17.05 2.34
C GLY A 278 31.95 -16.84 2.10
N ARG A 279 32.76 -17.88 2.41
CA ARG A 279 34.18 -17.90 2.07
C ARG A 279 34.37 -18.16 0.57
N ASP A 280 35.48 -17.67 0.02
CA ASP A 280 35.93 -18.10 -1.30
C ASP A 280 36.43 -19.54 -1.23
N VAL A 281 35.55 -20.49 -1.48
CA VAL A 281 35.99 -21.88 -1.82
C VAL A 281 36.25 -21.89 -3.31
N GLN A 282 37.46 -22.09 -3.66
CA GLN A 282 37.81 -22.44 -5.04
C GLN A 282 36.94 -23.63 -5.45
N ARG A 283 36.22 -23.49 -6.58
CA ARG A 283 35.48 -24.52 -7.30
C ARG A 283 34.22 -25.12 -6.64
N THR A 284 33.13 -24.44 -6.75
CA THR A 284 31.88 -25.05 -7.25
C THR A 284 31.20 -24.05 -8.15
N GLY A 285 31.33 -24.31 -9.44
CA GLY A 285 30.81 -23.49 -10.51
C GLY A 285 29.27 -23.32 -10.44
N HIS A 286 28.80 -22.29 -11.06
CA HIS A 286 27.44 -22.08 -11.57
C HIS A 286 26.36 -21.55 -10.65
N LEU A 287 26.61 -20.56 -9.78
CA LEU A 287 25.48 -19.88 -9.19
C LEU A 287 25.18 -18.49 -9.77
N PHE A 288 26.14 -17.81 -10.36
CA PHE A 288 25.88 -16.53 -11.02
C PHE A 288 26.93 -16.26 -12.10
N ARG A 289 26.54 -16.51 -13.33
CA ARG A 289 27.37 -16.14 -14.50
C ARG A 289 27.43 -14.61 -14.57
N ASN A 290 28.64 -14.06 -14.49
CA ASN A 290 28.93 -12.66 -14.75
C ASN A 290 28.37 -12.25 -16.10
N ARG A 291 27.24 -11.56 -16.18
CA ARG A 291 26.88 -10.79 -17.38
C ARG A 291 27.16 -9.32 -17.16
N ARG A 292 28.05 -8.82 -17.98
CA ARG A 292 28.53 -7.44 -18.10
C ARG A 292 27.43 -6.51 -18.63
N THR A 293 26.40 -6.18 -17.85
CA THR A 293 25.43 -5.17 -18.30
C THR A 293 24.82 -4.40 -17.15
N GLN A 294 25.65 -3.75 -16.35
CA GLN A 294 25.21 -2.60 -15.59
C GLN A 294 25.85 -1.37 -16.20
N SER A 295 25.02 -0.40 -16.63
CA SER A 295 25.50 0.86 -17.12
C SER A 295 26.53 1.43 -16.13
N ARG A 296 27.78 1.62 -16.58
CA ARG A 296 28.87 2.23 -15.80
C ARG A 296 28.47 3.55 -15.12
N TYR A 297 27.51 4.24 -15.68
CA TYR A 297 26.95 5.50 -15.17
C TYR A 297 26.17 5.34 -13.86
N LYS A 298 25.29 4.31 -13.74
CA LYS A 298 24.53 4.04 -12.52
C LYS A 298 25.42 3.52 -11.40
N GLN A 299 26.45 2.76 -11.72
CA GLN A 299 27.42 2.27 -10.74
C GLN A 299 28.28 3.40 -10.13
N ARG A 300 28.68 4.39 -10.94
CA ARG A 300 29.40 5.58 -10.46
C ARG A 300 28.53 6.46 -9.56
N LYS A 301 27.25 6.66 -9.90
CA LYS A 301 26.34 7.50 -9.13
C LYS A 301 25.98 6.92 -7.76
N LEU A 302 25.98 5.59 -7.61
CA LEU A 302 25.72 4.89 -6.35
C LEU A 302 26.99 4.55 -5.56
N GLY A 303 28.16 5.00 -5.98
CA GLY A 303 29.44 4.72 -5.32
C GLY A 303 29.82 3.23 -5.28
N ILE A 304 29.15 2.40 -6.07
CA ILE A 304 29.31 0.96 -6.05
C ILE A 304 30.58 0.58 -6.86
N ARG A 305 31.69 0.42 -6.16
CA ARG A 305 32.86 -0.26 -6.71
C ARG A 305 32.49 -1.73 -6.97
N LYS A 306 33.07 -2.34 -8.04
CA LYS A 306 32.89 -3.74 -8.47
C LYS A 306 32.26 -4.63 -7.39
N ILE A 307 30.95 -4.91 -7.51
CA ILE A 307 30.24 -5.79 -6.58
C ILE A 307 30.61 -7.21 -6.94
N GLN A 308 31.46 -7.82 -6.13
CA GLN A 308 31.65 -9.27 -6.15
C GLN A 308 30.51 -9.88 -5.34
N ARG A 309 29.65 -10.67 -5.97
CA ARG A 309 28.64 -11.42 -5.24
C ARG A 309 29.31 -12.52 -4.43
N GLY A 310 29.08 -12.53 -3.12
CA GLY A 310 29.46 -13.64 -2.25
C GLY A 310 28.77 -14.94 -2.70
N LYS A 311 29.25 -16.09 -2.25
CA LYS A 311 28.85 -17.41 -2.76
C LYS A 311 27.42 -17.81 -2.51
N HIS A 312 26.88 -17.48 -1.33
CA HIS A 312 25.55 -17.91 -0.93
C HIS A 312 24.62 -16.72 -0.87
N LEU A 313 23.45 -16.84 -1.49
CA LEU A 313 22.35 -15.92 -1.28
C LEU A 313 21.72 -16.22 0.08
N LEU A 314 21.89 -15.31 1.01
CA LEU A 314 21.51 -15.48 2.41
C LEU A 314 20.18 -14.87 2.73
N ALA A 315 19.86 -13.70 2.15
CA ALA A 315 18.63 -12.95 2.49
C ALA A 315 18.17 -12.05 1.36
N ALA A 316 16.90 -11.64 1.43
CA ALA A 316 16.31 -10.59 0.61
C ALA A 316 15.66 -9.55 1.52
N LEU A 317 15.98 -8.28 1.33
CA LEU A 317 15.49 -7.16 2.12
C LEU A 317 14.72 -6.17 1.26
N GLY A 318 13.70 -5.52 1.85
CA GLY A 318 12.96 -4.44 1.23
C GLY A 318 12.73 -3.30 2.20
N PHE A 319 13.06 -2.10 1.77
CA PHE A 319 12.87 -0.86 2.52
C PHE A 319 11.96 0.08 1.74
N ALA A 320 11.10 0.79 2.46
CA ALA A 320 10.11 1.71 1.92
C ALA A 320 10.03 3.00 2.74
N ALA A 321 9.30 3.99 2.23
CA ALA A 321 8.96 5.17 3.02
C ALA A 321 8.26 4.77 4.32
N GLY A 322 8.47 5.53 5.39
CA GLY A 322 7.84 5.34 6.69
C GLY A 322 6.32 5.42 6.64
N SER A 323 5.67 4.80 7.61
CA SER A 323 4.21 4.83 7.73
C SER A 323 3.73 6.24 8.04
N TRP A 324 2.65 6.69 7.38
CA TRP A 324 2.16 8.07 7.47
C TRP A 324 1.84 8.50 8.89
N ARG A 325 1.06 7.72 9.63
CA ARG A 325 0.71 7.93 11.04
C ARG A 325 0.91 6.65 11.82
N LEU A 326 1.64 6.75 12.93
CA LEU A 326 1.95 5.61 13.78
C LEU A 326 2.10 6.08 15.22
N GLY A 327 1.02 6.09 15.99
CA GLY A 327 0.92 6.72 17.30
C GLY A 327 2.07 6.37 18.26
N SER A 328 2.46 5.10 18.37
CA SER A 328 3.55 4.70 19.26
C SER A 328 4.91 5.23 18.81
N ARG A 329 5.22 5.16 17.49
CA ARG A 329 6.44 5.75 16.93
C ARG A 329 6.44 7.26 17.08
N ASP A 330 5.32 7.92 16.80
CA ASP A 330 5.19 9.37 16.82
C ASP A 330 5.39 9.90 18.24
N ARG A 331 4.84 9.23 19.25
CA ARG A 331 5.11 9.52 20.68
C ARG A 331 6.58 9.28 21.06
N TYR A 332 7.20 8.20 20.56
CA TYR A 332 8.61 7.92 20.83
C TYR A 332 9.54 8.99 20.25
N ILE A 333 9.23 9.53 19.07
CA ILE A 333 10.00 10.62 18.43
C ILE A 333 9.74 11.92 19.17
N GLY A 334 8.48 12.24 19.53
CA GLY A 334 8.08 13.47 20.19
C GLY A 334 7.83 14.65 19.24
N TRP A 335 7.62 14.38 17.96
CA TRP A 335 7.35 15.42 16.94
C TRP A 335 5.89 15.87 16.89
N THR A 336 5.65 17.09 16.41
CA THR A 336 4.31 17.59 16.09
C THR A 336 3.80 17.03 14.75
N ASP A 337 2.55 17.27 14.43
CA ASP A 337 1.97 16.87 13.13
C ASP A 337 2.69 17.59 11.97
N GLU A 338 3.06 18.86 12.13
CA GLU A 338 3.78 19.66 11.14
C GLU A 338 5.21 19.13 10.94
N GLN A 339 5.91 18.85 12.03
CA GLN A 339 7.27 18.28 12.00
C GLN A 339 7.24 16.88 11.34
N ARG A 340 6.24 16.05 11.65
CA ARG A 340 6.07 14.77 11.00
C ARG A 340 5.87 14.93 9.50
N GLU A 341 5.01 15.83 9.05
CA GLU A 341 4.75 16.06 7.64
C GLU A 341 6.00 16.52 6.88
N ALA A 342 6.79 17.39 7.47
CA ALA A 342 8.05 17.87 6.90
C ALA A 342 9.12 16.77 6.83
N ASN A 343 9.23 15.95 7.89
CA ASN A 343 10.38 15.09 8.14
C ASN A 343 10.12 13.59 8.02
N LEU A 344 8.88 13.14 7.76
CA LEU A 344 8.55 11.72 7.60
C LEU A 344 9.41 11.02 6.54
N LYS A 345 9.89 11.76 5.53
CA LYS A 345 10.81 11.23 4.50
C LYS A 345 12.11 10.68 5.09
N LEU A 346 12.52 11.16 6.28
CA LEU A 346 13.72 10.71 6.99
C LEU A 346 13.52 9.41 7.77
N VAL A 347 12.29 8.90 7.82
CA VAL A 347 11.93 7.60 8.42
C VAL A 347 11.76 6.57 7.32
N VAL A 348 12.42 5.42 7.45
CA VAL A 348 12.39 4.34 6.46
C VAL A 348 11.93 3.05 7.11
N ASN A 349 10.96 2.39 6.49
CA ASN A 349 10.37 1.15 6.96
C ASN A 349 11.10 -0.06 6.36
N ASN A 350 11.60 -0.98 7.18
CA ASN A 350 12.00 -2.32 6.75
C ASN A 350 10.76 -3.17 6.49
N ALA A 351 10.23 -3.05 5.27
CA ALA A 351 8.95 -3.64 4.87
C ALA A 351 9.05 -5.15 4.56
N ARG A 352 10.23 -5.66 4.22
CA ARG A 352 10.49 -7.07 3.93
C ARG A 352 11.85 -7.47 4.50
N PHE A 353 11.85 -8.57 5.24
CA PHE A 353 13.05 -9.21 5.73
C PHE A 353 12.90 -10.72 5.61
N LEU A 354 13.61 -11.33 4.70
CA LEU A 354 13.59 -12.76 4.42
C LEU A 354 15.00 -13.32 4.49
N ILE A 355 15.25 -14.22 5.43
CA ILE A 355 16.41 -15.13 5.36
C ILE A 355 15.97 -16.35 4.57
N MET A 356 16.84 -16.84 3.68
CA MET A 356 16.50 -18.00 2.85
C MET A 356 16.19 -19.20 3.73
N PRO A 357 15.08 -19.93 3.53
CA PRO A 357 14.62 -20.99 4.44
C PRO A 357 15.59 -22.15 4.59
N TRP A 358 16.50 -22.33 3.61
CA TRP A 358 17.53 -23.37 3.65
C TRP A 358 18.83 -22.90 4.29
N ILE A 359 18.96 -21.64 4.67
CA ILE A 359 20.15 -21.11 5.35
C ILE A 359 19.94 -21.16 6.86
N TYR A 360 20.88 -21.78 7.54
CA TYR A 360 20.96 -21.74 8.98
C TYR A 360 22.34 -21.25 9.42
N SER A 361 22.35 -20.16 10.17
CA SER A 361 23.57 -19.65 10.81
C SER A 361 23.18 -18.86 12.06
N PRO A 362 23.81 -19.12 13.21
CA PRO A 362 23.56 -18.34 14.43
C PRO A 362 23.81 -16.85 14.20
N ASN A 363 22.96 -16.02 14.78
CA ASN A 363 23.05 -14.54 14.74
C ASN A 363 23.04 -13.91 13.33
N LEU A 364 22.73 -14.68 12.28
CA LEU A 364 22.74 -14.16 10.90
C LEU A 364 21.79 -12.99 10.74
N ALA A 365 20.57 -13.09 11.30
CA ALA A 365 19.55 -12.06 11.18
C ALA A 365 20.01 -10.72 11.78
N SER A 366 20.48 -10.72 13.00
CA SER A 366 20.97 -9.51 13.67
C SER A 366 22.22 -8.92 13.00
N ARG A 367 23.12 -9.76 12.50
CA ARG A 367 24.29 -9.33 11.71
C ARG A 367 23.87 -8.66 10.42
N ILE A 368 22.87 -9.19 9.71
CA ILE A 368 22.33 -8.58 8.50
C ILE A 368 21.69 -7.23 8.84
N LEU A 369 20.85 -7.16 9.88
CA LEU A 369 20.20 -5.91 10.31
C LEU A 369 21.22 -4.85 10.70
N GLY A 370 22.27 -5.21 11.47
CA GLY A 370 23.34 -4.27 11.82
C GLY A 370 24.19 -3.83 10.64
N GLY A 371 24.44 -4.73 9.69
CA GLY A 371 25.18 -4.41 8.46
C GLY A 371 24.42 -3.48 7.53
N ILE A 372 23.15 -3.76 7.29
CA ILE A 372 22.31 -2.92 6.40
C ILE A 372 22.02 -1.55 7.00
N ALA A 373 21.94 -1.44 8.33
CA ALA A 373 21.77 -0.14 9.00
C ALA A 373 22.94 0.83 8.71
N LYS A 374 24.14 0.31 8.45
CA LYS A 374 25.31 1.11 8.05
C LYS A 374 25.31 1.44 6.55
N GLN A 375 24.86 0.52 5.71
CA GLN A 375 24.90 0.65 4.25
C GLN A 375 23.73 1.47 3.70
N LEU A 376 22.52 1.25 4.22
CA LEU A 376 21.29 1.84 3.70
C LEU A 376 21.30 3.37 3.61
N PRO A 377 21.79 4.14 4.62
CA PRO A 377 21.80 5.59 4.53
C PRO A 377 22.60 6.12 3.34
N LEU A 378 23.74 5.49 3.04
CA LEU A 378 24.63 5.86 1.93
C LEU A 378 23.97 5.58 0.57
N ASP A 379 23.40 4.39 0.41
CA ASP A 379 22.71 3.99 -0.81
C ASP A 379 21.44 4.80 -1.02
N TRP A 380 20.73 5.14 0.07
CA TRP A 380 19.53 5.96 0.03
C TRP A 380 19.84 7.38 -0.41
N GLU A 381 20.89 7.97 0.14
CA GLU A 381 21.39 9.30 -0.27
C GLU A 381 21.79 9.32 -1.74
N ALA A 382 22.56 8.34 -2.18
CA ALA A 382 22.97 8.22 -3.58
C ALA A 382 21.77 8.12 -4.54
N ARG A 383 20.63 7.56 -4.08
CA ARG A 383 19.43 7.41 -4.89
C ARG A 383 18.45 8.56 -4.78
N TYR A 384 18.29 9.14 -3.60
CA TYR A 384 17.22 10.08 -3.28
C TYR A 384 17.69 11.46 -2.83
N ASN A 385 19.01 11.68 -2.70
CA ASN A 385 19.66 12.94 -2.27
C ASN A 385 19.29 13.36 -0.84
N TYR A 386 19.00 12.42 0.05
CA TYR A 386 18.86 12.65 1.48
C TYR A 386 19.13 11.34 2.24
N GLN A 387 19.59 11.47 3.49
CA GLN A 387 19.83 10.32 4.36
C GLN A 387 18.65 10.10 5.31
N PRO A 388 18.17 8.87 5.50
CA PRO A 388 17.27 8.55 6.59
C PRO A 388 18.00 8.64 7.94
N VAL A 389 17.25 8.97 8.99
CA VAL A 389 17.79 9.08 10.36
C VAL A 389 17.19 8.05 11.31
N LEU A 390 16.08 7.43 10.92
CA LEU A 390 15.37 6.42 11.70
C LEU A 390 14.89 5.29 10.79
N LEU A 391 15.07 4.05 11.22
CA LEU A 391 14.38 2.91 10.64
C LEU A 391 13.19 2.52 11.51
N GLU A 392 12.15 1.97 10.89
CA GLU A 392 11.02 1.35 11.56
C GLU A 392 10.72 -0.02 10.95
N THR A 393 10.06 -0.91 11.69
CA THR A 393 9.53 -2.18 11.17
C THR A 393 8.32 -2.64 11.98
N PHE A 394 7.56 -3.58 11.41
CA PHE A 394 6.37 -4.17 12.00
C PHE A 394 6.56 -5.69 12.12
N VAL A 395 6.53 -6.21 13.34
CA VAL A 395 6.67 -7.64 13.62
C VAL A 395 5.31 -8.20 14.01
N GLN A 396 4.82 -9.17 13.26
CA GLN A 396 3.56 -9.86 13.51
C GLN A 396 3.73 -10.88 14.65
N LEU A 397 3.14 -10.59 15.82
CA LEU A 397 3.46 -11.28 17.08
C LEU A 397 2.92 -12.72 17.16
N ASP A 398 1.89 -13.07 16.40
CA ASP A 398 1.39 -14.46 16.30
C ASP A 398 2.35 -15.40 15.53
N ARG A 399 3.31 -14.82 14.78
CA ARG A 399 4.30 -15.56 13.98
C ARG A 399 5.73 -15.41 14.44
N PHE A 400 6.10 -14.24 14.95
CA PHE A 400 7.48 -13.88 15.23
C PHE A 400 7.61 -13.16 16.58
N LYS A 401 8.62 -13.52 17.35
CA LYS A 401 8.93 -12.89 18.66
C LYS A 401 9.73 -11.59 18.54
N GLY A 402 10.23 -11.22 17.36
CA GLY A 402 11.04 -10.01 17.16
C GLY A 402 12.49 -10.09 17.68
N THR A 403 12.94 -11.25 18.16
CA THR A 403 14.24 -11.44 18.81
C THR A 403 15.44 -11.00 17.96
N CYS A 404 15.36 -11.14 16.63
CA CYS A 404 16.43 -10.71 15.74
C CYS A 404 16.58 -9.17 15.69
N TYR A 405 15.47 -8.43 15.84
CA TYR A 405 15.49 -6.98 15.94
C TYR A 405 16.04 -6.53 17.27
N GLN A 406 15.61 -7.13 18.38
CA GLN A 406 16.16 -6.88 19.72
C GLN A 406 17.67 -7.15 19.76
N ALA A 407 18.12 -8.30 19.22
CA ALA A 407 19.53 -8.66 19.12
C ALA A 407 20.35 -7.73 18.19
N ALA A 408 19.68 -6.93 17.35
CA ALA A 408 20.28 -5.89 16.50
C ALA A 408 20.10 -4.48 17.07
N ASN A 409 19.78 -4.36 18.38
CA ASN A 409 19.58 -3.10 19.10
C ASN A 409 18.42 -2.23 18.56
N TRP A 410 17.40 -2.85 17.98
CA TRP A 410 16.15 -2.17 17.67
C TRP A 410 15.31 -2.04 18.93
N ILE A 411 14.63 -0.92 19.09
CA ILE A 411 13.85 -0.57 20.27
C ILE A 411 12.37 -0.82 19.97
N GLU A 412 11.70 -1.63 20.79
CA GLU A 412 10.25 -1.79 20.71
C GLU A 412 9.58 -0.56 21.31
N VAL A 413 8.77 0.13 20.52
CA VAL A 413 8.11 1.38 20.94
C VAL A 413 6.60 1.22 21.14
N GLY A 414 6.06 0.04 20.91
CA GLY A 414 4.66 -0.29 21.13
C GLY A 414 4.09 -1.21 20.07
N LYS A 415 2.75 -1.23 19.96
CA LYS A 415 2.03 -2.12 19.06
C LYS A 415 1.08 -1.33 18.15
N THR A 416 0.78 -1.88 16.97
CA THR A 416 -0.25 -1.33 16.08
C THR A 416 -1.63 -1.65 16.63
N GLU A 417 -2.57 -0.73 16.44
CA GLU A 417 -3.96 -0.92 16.87
C GLU A 417 -4.78 -1.82 15.93
N GLY A 418 -4.16 -2.37 14.89
CA GLY A 418 -4.80 -3.29 13.96
C GLY A 418 -5.71 -2.64 12.92
N TYR A 419 -5.57 -1.35 12.64
CA TYR A 419 -6.30 -0.68 11.55
C TYR A 419 -5.64 -0.93 10.21
N SER A 420 -6.45 -1.29 9.19
CA SER A 420 -5.99 -1.41 7.81
C SER A 420 -6.51 -0.25 6.97
N LEU A 421 -5.64 0.39 6.19
CA LEU A 421 -6.00 1.46 5.25
C LEU A 421 -6.89 0.98 4.07
N PHE A 422 -7.03 -0.34 3.89
CA PHE A 422 -7.76 -0.93 2.75
C PHE A 422 -9.19 -1.36 3.04
N SER A 423 -9.62 -1.35 4.30
CA SER A 423 -11.02 -1.58 4.66
C SER A 423 -11.44 -0.51 5.65
N SER A 424 -12.49 0.21 5.31
CA SER A 424 -13.15 1.15 6.19
C SER A 424 -13.16 0.66 7.64
N TYR A 425 -12.33 1.23 8.50
CA TYR A 425 -12.34 1.17 9.97
C TYR A 425 -12.74 -0.16 10.63
N LYS A 426 -12.33 -1.31 10.11
CA LYS A 426 -12.55 -2.59 10.78
C LYS A 426 -11.27 -3.12 11.39
N ARG A 427 -11.30 -3.30 12.70
CA ARG A 427 -10.33 -3.92 13.60
C ARG A 427 -10.16 -5.42 13.30
N TYR A 428 -9.51 -5.78 12.18
CA TYR A 428 -9.25 -7.19 11.81
C TYR A 428 -7.79 -7.49 11.52
N ALA A 429 -6.90 -6.53 11.69
CA ALA A 429 -5.49 -6.79 11.51
C ALA A 429 -4.88 -7.26 12.82
N ILE A 430 -4.10 -8.33 12.76
CA ILE A 430 -3.32 -8.85 13.87
C ILE A 430 -2.39 -7.75 14.37
N ALA A 431 -2.36 -7.55 15.68
CA ALA A 431 -1.46 -6.59 16.31
C ALA A 431 0.01 -6.91 15.97
N LYS A 432 0.77 -5.89 15.57
CA LYS A 432 2.19 -6.00 15.27
C LYS A 432 2.99 -5.16 16.25
N ALA A 433 4.07 -5.72 16.78
CA ALA A 433 5.03 -4.89 17.49
C ALA A 433 5.73 -3.93 16.54
N ILE A 434 5.97 -2.72 17.01
CA ILE A 434 6.64 -1.66 16.27
C ILE A 434 8.06 -1.54 16.84
N TYR A 435 9.03 -1.79 16.00
CA TYR A 435 10.43 -1.58 16.33
C TYR A 435 11.00 -0.41 15.56
N VAL A 436 11.87 0.37 16.21
CA VAL A 436 12.61 1.46 15.58
C VAL A 436 14.12 1.30 15.83
N TYR A 437 14.91 1.81 14.89
CA TYR A 437 16.36 1.84 15.00
C TYR A 437 16.90 3.22 14.63
N PRO A 438 17.42 4.00 15.59
CA PRO A 438 18.06 5.27 15.30
C PRO A 438 19.35 5.04 14.50
N LEU A 439 19.43 5.62 13.31
CA LEU A 439 20.63 5.59 12.48
C LEU A 439 21.67 6.64 12.93
N ARG A 440 21.20 7.65 13.69
CA ARG A 440 22.03 8.70 14.29
C ARG A 440 21.55 8.96 15.72
N LYS A 441 22.48 9.25 16.64
CA LYS A 441 22.14 9.62 18.03
C LYS A 441 21.25 10.87 18.09
N SER A 442 21.47 11.82 17.17
CA SER A 442 20.72 13.07 17.05
C SER A 442 19.43 12.97 16.22
N PHE A 443 18.86 11.77 15.99
CA PHE A 443 17.70 11.56 15.11
C PHE A 443 16.51 12.46 15.49
N ARG A 444 16.23 12.68 16.79
CA ARG A 444 15.13 13.55 17.24
C ARG A 444 15.34 14.99 16.78
N ARG A 445 16.56 15.52 16.87
CA ARG A 445 16.87 16.87 16.40
C ARG A 445 16.53 17.05 14.91
N HIS A 446 16.78 16.02 14.08
CA HIS A 446 16.42 16.06 12.65
C HIS A 446 14.93 15.86 12.39
N LEU A 447 14.25 15.05 13.21
CA LEU A 447 12.82 14.76 13.02
C LEU A 447 11.91 15.83 13.62
N CYS A 448 12.35 16.53 14.68
CA CYS A 448 11.60 17.58 15.37
C CYS A 448 12.02 19.00 14.94
N SER A 449 12.81 19.17 13.88
CA SER A 449 13.07 20.49 13.27
C SER A 449 11.98 20.82 12.23
N LEU A 450 11.71 22.12 12.05
CA LEU A 450 10.89 22.66 10.95
C LEU A 450 11.80 23.33 9.94
#